data_bec87e3d836e4b9ae0033e46ab74862f
#
_entry.id   bec87e3d836e4b9ae0033e46ab74862f
#
_cell.length_a   1.000
_cell.length_b   1.000
_cell.length_c   1.000
_cell.angle_alpha   90.00
_cell.angle_beta   90.00
_cell.angle_gamma   90.00
#
_symmetry.space_group_name_H-M   'P 1'
#
loop_
_entity.id
_entity.type
_entity.pdbx_description
1 polymer ?
#
loop_
_entity_poly.entity_id
_entity_poly.type
_entity_poly.pdbx_seq_one_letter_code
_entity_poly.pdbx_strand_id
1 'polypeptide(L)'
;MQGALRGKPAGLSTNALVALGAAIAAMLSLQLPGGPALPDASALGRIIQGTLAGVGFIGAGVIMRDTPGHISGLTTAATIWVCAAIGLLCGLGYWSLVIIATALVMAVLILGHSLEAFANRCLRRHPDEPYDPDA
;
A
#
# COMPACT_ATOMS: atom_id res chain seq x y z
N MET A 1 19.11 -25.77 7.36
CA MET A 1 17.72 -25.31 7.42
C MET A 1 17.64 -23.77 7.38
N GLN A 2 18.09 -23.09 6.32
CA GLN A 2 18.08 -21.62 6.21
C GLN A 2 17.53 -21.12 4.85
N GLY A 3 16.74 -21.91 4.15
CA GLY A 3 16.23 -21.55 2.81
C GLY A 3 14.82 -20.97 2.73
N ALA A 4 14.09 -20.82 3.84
CA ALA A 4 12.64 -20.56 3.80
C ALA A 4 12.23 -19.10 4.15
N LEU A 5 13.18 -18.20 4.38
CA LEU A 5 12.87 -16.80 4.78
C LEU A 5 13.16 -15.75 3.70
N ARG A 6 13.52 -16.17 2.50
CA ARG A 6 13.79 -15.26 1.39
C ARG A 6 12.49 -14.91 0.67
N GLY A 7 11.98 -13.68 0.86
CA GLY A 7 11.00 -13.07 -0.04
C GLY A 7 9.54 -13.20 0.34
N LYS A 8 9.16 -13.19 1.63
CA LYS A 8 7.74 -12.93 1.96
C LYS A 8 7.48 -11.43 1.85
N PRO A 9 6.56 -10.99 0.96
CA PRO A 9 6.12 -9.60 0.91
C PRO A 9 5.60 -9.18 2.29
N ALA A 10 5.56 -7.88 2.57
CA ALA A 10 5.07 -7.34 3.83
C ALA A 10 3.77 -8.04 4.23
N GLY A 11 3.84 -8.81 5.33
CA GLY A 11 2.75 -9.67 5.75
C GLY A 11 1.66 -8.89 6.50
N LEU A 12 0.60 -9.58 6.89
CA LEU A 12 -0.51 -9.01 7.68
C LEU A 12 -0.01 -8.22 8.89
N SER A 13 0.99 -8.74 9.60
CA SER A 13 1.57 -8.09 10.79
C SER A 13 2.19 -6.73 10.46
N THR A 14 2.92 -6.62 9.35
CA THR A 14 3.54 -5.36 8.92
C THR A 14 2.49 -4.32 8.60
N ASN A 15 1.47 -4.68 7.81
CA ASN A 15 0.38 -3.78 7.45
C ASN A 15 -0.43 -3.35 8.69
N ALA A 16 -0.69 -4.28 9.63
CA ALA A 16 -1.39 -3.98 10.87
C ALA A 16 -0.60 -3.00 11.75
N LEU A 17 0.73 -3.19 11.88
CA LEU A 17 1.58 -2.29 12.67
C LEU A 17 1.68 -0.90 12.04
N VAL A 18 1.75 -0.80 10.72
CA VAL A 18 1.75 0.48 10.01
C VAL A 18 0.42 1.22 10.23
N ALA A 19 -0.71 0.53 10.08
CA ALA A 19 -2.03 1.12 10.31
C ALA A 19 -2.21 1.56 11.76
N LEU A 20 -1.77 0.74 12.72
CA LEU A 20 -1.83 1.06 14.15
C LEU A 20 -0.95 2.27 14.49
N GLY A 21 0.29 2.30 13.99
CA GLY A 21 1.20 3.44 14.20
C GLY A 21 0.64 4.74 13.65
N ALA A 22 0.04 4.70 12.46
CA ALA A 22 -0.63 5.83 11.86
C ALA A 22 -1.85 6.30 12.67
N ALA A 23 -2.66 5.36 13.18
CA ALA A 23 -3.80 5.68 14.04
C ALA A 23 -3.37 6.35 15.36
N ILE A 24 -2.31 5.84 15.99
CA ILE A 24 -1.74 6.44 17.21
C ILE A 24 -1.23 7.85 16.92
N ALA A 25 -0.53 8.08 15.81
CA ALA A 25 -0.05 9.41 15.42
C ALA A 25 -1.21 10.38 15.20
N ALA A 26 -2.30 9.93 14.57
CA ALA A 26 -3.50 10.73 14.38
C ALA A 26 -4.19 11.06 15.72
N MET A 27 -4.35 10.08 16.62
CA MET A 27 -4.92 10.29 17.95
C MET A 27 -4.09 11.27 18.78
N LEU A 28 -2.76 11.19 18.69
CA LEU A 28 -1.86 12.13 19.38
C LEU A 28 -2.08 13.57 18.92
N SER A 29 -2.39 13.80 17.63
CA SER A 29 -2.68 15.12 17.11
C SER A 29 -3.88 15.80 17.78
N LEU A 30 -4.86 14.99 18.21
CA LEU A 30 -6.05 15.48 18.90
C LEU A 30 -5.78 15.89 20.36
N GLN A 31 -4.64 15.48 20.93
CA GLN A 31 -4.24 15.77 22.30
C GLN A 31 -3.31 16.99 22.40
N LEU A 32 -2.84 17.51 21.27
CA LEU A 32 -1.95 18.68 21.27
C LEU A 32 -2.70 19.97 21.66
N PRO A 33 -2.01 20.95 22.29
CA PRO A 33 -2.64 22.18 22.76
C PRO A 33 -3.29 22.97 21.63
N GLY A 34 -4.58 23.09 21.67
CA GLY A 34 -5.53 23.67 20.73
C GLY A 34 -6.94 23.29 21.15
N GLY A 35 -7.02 22.25 22.01
CA GLY A 35 -8.25 21.71 22.56
C GLY A 35 -9.08 20.87 21.57
N PRO A 36 -9.99 20.02 22.06
CA PRO A 36 -10.82 19.14 21.23
C PRO A 36 -11.82 19.92 20.36
N ALA A 37 -11.98 21.23 20.57
CA ALA A 37 -12.93 22.04 19.84
C ALA A 37 -12.41 22.55 18.48
N LEU A 38 -11.09 22.70 18.31
CA LEU A 38 -10.45 23.09 17.03
C LEU A 38 -9.05 22.48 16.98
N PRO A 39 -8.90 21.28 16.39
CA PRO A 39 -7.58 20.76 16.10
C PRO A 39 -6.85 21.80 15.25
N ASP A 40 -5.61 22.18 15.65
CA ASP A 40 -4.79 23.04 14.81
C ASP A 40 -4.59 22.32 13.47
N ALA A 41 -5.28 22.80 12.43
CA ALA A 41 -5.25 22.20 11.10
C ALA A 41 -3.81 22.10 10.57
N SER A 42 -2.90 22.99 11.04
CA SER A 42 -1.49 22.94 10.69
C SER A 42 -0.76 21.78 11.38
N ALA A 43 -1.05 21.48 12.64
CA ALA A 43 -0.48 20.38 13.38
C ALA A 43 -0.93 19.03 12.80
N LEU A 44 -2.24 18.89 12.52
CA LEU A 44 -2.79 17.71 11.86
C LEU A 44 -2.16 17.49 10.48
N GLY A 45 -2.05 18.54 9.67
CA GLY A 45 -1.42 18.46 8.34
C GLY A 45 0.03 17.97 8.41
N ARG A 46 0.82 18.43 9.39
CA ARG A 46 2.20 17.98 9.61
C ARG A 46 2.29 16.52 9.99
N ILE A 47 1.37 16.02 10.83
CA ILE A 47 1.34 14.61 11.25
C ILE A 47 0.96 13.72 10.08
N ILE A 48 -0.05 14.09 9.29
CA ILE A 48 -0.43 13.36 8.09
C ILE A 48 0.75 13.32 7.11
N GLN A 49 1.36 14.47 6.82
CA GLN A 49 2.50 14.56 5.90
C GLN A 49 3.69 13.74 6.38
N GLY A 50 4.05 13.84 7.66
CA GLY A 50 5.16 13.09 8.26
C GLY A 50 4.92 11.59 8.24
N THR A 51 3.70 11.15 8.56
CA THR A 51 3.32 9.73 8.52
C THR A 51 3.41 9.17 7.11
N LEU A 52 2.83 9.86 6.13
CA LEU A 52 2.85 9.40 4.73
C LEU A 52 4.25 9.43 4.12
N ALA A 53 5.08 10.42 4.47
CA ALA A 53 6.48 10.46 4.06
C ALA A 53 7.30 9.31 4.66
N GLY A 54 7.13 9.02 5.95
CA GLY A 54 7.79 7.90 6.63
C GLY A 54 7.39 6.54 6.05
N VAL A 55 6.12 6.37 5.76
CA VAL A 55 5.60 5.15 5.10
C VAL A 55 6.11 5.02 3.67
N GLY A 56 6.28 6.14 2.96
CA GLY A 56 6.91 6.16 1.63
C GLY A 56 8.33 5.59 1.65
N PHE A 57 9.11 5.88 2.68
CA PHE A 57 10.45 5.32 2.86
C PHE A 57 10.41 3.79 3.08
N ILE A 58 9.47 3.29 3.90
CA ILE A 58 9.27 1.85 4.09
C ILE A 58 8.85 1.20 2.77
N GLY A 59 7.93 1.83 2.04
CA GLY A 59 7.47 1.36 0.72
C GLY A 59 8.60 1.26 -0.29
N ALA A 60 9.49 2.26 -0.33
CA ALA A 60 10.67 2.22 -1.19
C ALA A 60 11.61 1.05 -0.86
N GLY A 61 11.75 0.71 0.44
CA GLY A 61 12.55 -0.43 0.89
C GLY A 61 11.96 -1.80 0.50
N VAL A 62 10.68 -1.88 0.19
CA VAL A 62 10.00 -3.12 -0.24
C VAL A 62 10.15 -3.35 -1.74
N ILE A 63 10.38 -2.29 -2.53
CA ILE A 63 10.57 -2.41 -3.97
C ILE A 63 11.97 -2.94 -4.26
N MET A 64 12.05 -4.16 -4.80
CA MET A 64 13.32 -4.83 -5.10
C MET A 64 13.46 -5.09 -6.59
N ARG A 65 14.70 -5.07 -7.07
CA ARG A 65 15.06 -5.55 -8.41
C ARG A 65 15.61 -6.96 -8.27
N ASP A 66 14.86 -7.95 -8.69
CA ASP A 66 15.30 -9.35 -8.63
C ASP A 66 16.18 -9.75 -9.83
N THR A 67 15.88 -9.21 -11.01
CA THR A 67 16.61 -9.46 -12.27
C THR A 67 16.58 -8.19 -13.13
N PRO A 68 17.54 -8.02 -14.08
CA PRO A 68 17.49 -6.90 -15.03
C PRO A 68 16.14 -6.85 -15.76
N GLY A 69 15.35 -5.81 -15.49
CA GLY A 69 14.04 -5.59 -16.12
C GLY A 69 12.82 -6.06 -15.33
N HIS A 70 12.98 -6.77 -14.20
CA HIS A 70 11.85 -7.18 -13.35
C HIS A 70 11.86 -6.44 -12.02
N ILE A 71 10.79 -5.66 -11.76
CA ILE A 71 10.58 -4.92 -10.51
C ILE A 71 9.46 -5.62 -9.75
N SER A 72 9.74 -6.07 -8.53
CA SER A 72 8.77 -6.69 -7.64
C SER A 72 8.48 -5.79 -6.43
N GLY A 73 7.35 -6.04 -5.76
CA GLY A 73 6.99 -5.35 -4.52
C GLY A 73 6.21 -4.04 -4.67
N LEU A 74 5.88 -3.59 -5.91
CA LEU A 74 5.11 -2.34 -6.11
C LEU A 74 3.74 -2.42 -5.45
N THR A 75 3.00 -3.50 -5.66
CA THR A 75 1.67 -3.69 -5.06
C THR A 75 1.76 -3.74 -3.55
N THR A 76 2.80 -4.39 -3.00
CA THR A 76 3.04 -4.44 -1.56
C THR A 76 3.35 -3.05 -0.99
N ALA A 77 4.18 -2.26 -1.65
CA ALA A 77 4.47 -0.88 -1.26
C ALA A 77 3.19 -0.01 -1.28
N ALA A 78 2.36 -0.16 -2.30
CA ALA A 78 1.06 0.51 -2.40
C ALA A 78 0.11 0.12 -1.26
N THR A 79 0.03 -1.17 -0.90
CA THR A 79 -0.82 -1.63 0.21
C THR A 79 -0.37 -1.09 1.55
N ILE A 80 0.93 -1.00 1.83
CA ILE A 80 1.48 -0.40 3.05
C ILE A 80 1.04 1.07 3.16
N TRP A 81 1.12 1.82 2.06
CA TRP A 81 0.72 3.23 2.01
C TRP A 81 -0.78 3.41 2.28
N VAL A 82 -1.61 2.57 1.67
CA VAL A 82 -3.07 2.56 1.88
C VAL A 82 -3.42 2.19 3.33
N CYS A 83 -2.75 1.20 3.92
CA CYS A 83 -2.95 0.83 5.32
C CYS A 83 -2.65 1.99 6.28
N ALA A 84 -1.60 2.77 6.02
CA ALA A 84 -1.30 3.97 6.80
C ALA A 84 -2.41 5.03 6.67
N ALA A 85 -2.90 5.28 5.45
CA ALA A 85 -3.97 6.24 5.22
C ALA A 85 -5.28 5.85 5.94
N ILE A 86 -5.66 4.57 5.87
CA ILE A 86 -6.82 4.05 6.61
C ILE A 86 -6.59 4.15 8.12
N GLY A 87 -5.37 3.86 8.60
CA GLY A 87 -5.00 4.01 10.00
C GLY A 87 -5.18 5.45 10.50
N LEU A 88 -4.74 6.45 9.73
CA LEU A 88 -4.96 7.86 10.04
C LEU A 88 -6.46 8.19 10.17
N LEU A 89 -7.29 7.73 9.24
CA LEU A 89 -8.74 7.94 9.27
C LEU A 89 -9.38 7.29 10.50
N CYS A 90 -8.96 6.08 10.88
CA CYS A 90 -9.41 5.40 12.07
C CYS A 90 -9.06 6.19 13.34
N GLY A 91 -7.80 6.68 13.44
CA GLY A 91 -7.33 7.46 14.58
C GLY A 91 -8.04 8.80 14.74
N LEU A 92 -8.49 9.40 13.63
CA LEU A 92 -9.28 10.63 13.60
C LEU A 92 -10.78 10.40 13.85
N GLY A 93 -11.24 9.14 13.87
CA GLY A 93 -12.65 8.81 14.09
C GLY A 93 -13.56 8.99 12.87
N TYR A 94 -13.02 9.14 11.67
CA TYR A 94 -13.80 9.29 10.43
C TYR A 94 -14.32 7.95 9.89
N TRP A 95 -15.16 7.27 10.65
CA TRP A 95 -15.65 5.91 10.36
C TRP A 95 -16.33 5.76 9.00
N SER A 96 -17.09 6.77 8.58
CA SER A 96 -17.72 6.76 7.25
C SER A 96 -16.70 6.71 6.12
N LEU A 97 -15.61 7.50 6.25
CA LEU A 97 -14.53 7.52 5.27
C LEU A 97 -13.72 6.21 5.30
N VAL A 98 -13.53 5.61 6.49
CA VAL A 98 -12.87 4.31 6.63
C VAL A 98 -13.63 3.24 5.85
N ILE A 99 -14.95 3.17 5.99
CA ILE A 99 -15.78 2.18 5.28
C ILE A 99 -15.68 2.39 3.76
N ILE A 100 -15.83 3.63 3.31
CA ILE A 100 -15.76 3.96 1.87
C ILE A 100 -14.38 3.65 1.31
N ALA A 101 -13.31 4.09 1.99
CA ALA A 101 -11.94 3.84 1.57
C ALA A 101 -11.64 2.34 1.49
N THR A 102 -12.02 1.58 2.51
CA THR A 102 -11.81 0.12 2.54
C THR A 102 -12.59 -0.57 1.42
N ALA A 103 -13.84 -0.18 1.16
CA ALA A 103 -14.64 -0.72 0.06
C ALA A 103 -14.01 -0.44 -1.31
N LEU A 104 -13.51 0.79 -1.52
CA LEU A 104 -12.82 1.17 -2.76
C LEU A 104 -11.52 0.38 -2.95
N VAL A 105 -10.72 0.23 -1.90
CA VAL A 105 -9.48 -0.57 -1.94
C VAL A 105 -9.77 -2.02 -2.29
N MET A 106 -10.77 -2.62 -1.65
CA MET A 106 -11.20 -3.99 -1.97
C MET A 106 -11.67 -4.12 -3.41
N ALA A 107 -12.46 -3.16 -3.90
CA ALA A 107 -12.90 -3.13 -5.29
C ALA A 107 -11.71 -3.08 -6.25
N VAL A 108 -10.73 -2.19 -6.02
CA VAL A 108 -9.54 -2.07 -6.86
C VAL A 108 -8.71 -3.35 -6.86
N LEU A 109 -8.51 -4.00 -5.69
CA LEU A 109 -7.76 -5.25 -5.60
C LEU A 109 -8.45 -6.39 -6.36
N ILE A 110 -9.78 -6.51 -6.24
CA ILE A 110 -10.55 -7.56 -6.92
C ILE A 110 -10.58 -7.31 -8.43
N LEU A 111 -10.86 -6.06 -8.86
CA LEU A 111 -10.89 -5.72 -10.29
C LEU A 111 -9.50 -5.78 -10.92
N GLY A 112 -8.46 -5.32 -10.22
CA GLY A 112 -7.08 -5.37 -10.70
C GLY A 112 -6.64 -6.79 -11.02
N HIS A 113 -6.89 -7.73 -10.11
CA HIS A 113 -6.59 -9.14 -10.35
C HIS A 113 -7.36 -9.74 -11.55
N SER A 114 -8.62 -9.32 -11.73
CA SER A 114 -9.45 -9.77 -12.88
C SER A 114 -8.97 -9.19 -14.20
N LEU A 115 -8.53 -7.91 -14.21
CA LEU A 115 -8.00 -7.25 -15.40
C LEU A 115 -6.65 -7.82 -15.84
N GLU A 116 -5.75 -8.13 -14.90
CA GLU A 116 -4.48 -8.79 -15.20
C GLU A 116 -4.68 -10.17 -15.80
N ALA A 117 -5.63 -10.94 -15.27
CA ALA A 117 -5.99 -12.27 -15.82
C ALA A 117 -6.55 -12.16 -17.25
N PHE A 118 -7.34 -11.11 -17.54
CA PHE A 118 -7.88 -10.85 -18.86
C PHE A 118 -6.79 -10.38 -19.85
N ALA A 119 -5.95 -9.45 -19.43
CA ALA A 119 -4.84 -8.93 -20.25
C ALA A 119 -3.86 -10.06 -20.63
N ASN A 120 -3.51 -10.92 -19.68
CA ASN A 120 -2.64 -12.07 -19.94
C ASN A 120 -3.27 -13.09 -20.89
N ARG A 121 -4.61 -13.23 -20.91
CA ARG A 121 -5.29 -14.08 -21.92
C ARG A 121 -5.26 -13.46 -23.32
N CYS A 122 -5.38 -12.16 -23.42
CA CYS A 122 -5.32 -11.46 -24.72
C CYS A 122 -3.90 -11.46 -25.30
N LEU A 123 -2.87 -11.26 -24.47
CA LEU A 123 -1.48 -11.26 -24.90
C LEU A 123 -0.94 -12.65 -25.28
N ARG A 124 -1.43 -13.72 -24.63
CA ARG A 124 -1.08 -15.10 -24.98
C ARG A 124 -1.72 -15.58 -26.29
N ARG A 125 -2.55 -14.80 -26.95
CA ARG A 125 -3.17 -15.13 -28.25
C ARG A 125 -2.28 -14.85 -29.47
N HIS A 126 -1.05 -14.36 -29.27
CA HIS A 126 -0.06 -14.31 -30.33
C HIS A 126 0.79 -15.59 -30.23
N PRO A 127 0.57 -16.62 -31.08
CA PRO A 127 1.48 -17.74 -31.13
C PRO A 127 2.83 -17.22 -31.67
N ASP A 128 3.89 -17.54 -30.95
CA ASP A 128 5.26 -17.36 -31.43
C ASP A 128 5.34 -18.02 -32.82
N GLU A 129 5.57 -17.20 -33.82
CA GLU A 129 5.90 -17.68 -35.16
C GLU A 129 7.22 -18.44 -35.03
N PRO A 130 7.27 -19.73 -35.43
CA PRO A 130 8.50 -20.50 -35.28
C PRO A 130 9.60 -19.79 -36.08
N TYR A 131 10.66 -19.41 -35.40
CA TYR A 131 11.90 -18.96 -36.03
C TYR A 131 12.38 -20.08 -36.96
N ASP A 132 12.30 -19.84 -38.28
CA ASP A 132 12.83 -20.71 -39.31
C ASP A 132 14.33 -20.40 -39.46
N PRO A 133 15.24 -21.30 -39.07
CA PRO A 133 16.68 -21.06 -39.14
C PRO A 133 17.24 -21.18 -40.56
N ASP A 134 16.41 -21.53 -41.58
CA ASP A 134 16.84 -21.83 -42.95
C ASP A 134 16.26 -20.88 -44.00
N ALA A 135 15.75 -19.68 -43.61
CA ALA A 135 15.27 -18.66 -44.55
C ALA A 135 16.29 -17.54 -44.73
#